data_9861055879b0b9753208410687ffc7fd
#
_entry.id   9861055879b0b9753208410687ffc7fd
#
_cell.length_a   1.000
_cell.length_b   1.000
_cell.length_c   1.000
_cell.angle_alpha   90.00
_cell.angle_beta   90.00
_cell.angle_gamma   90.00
#
_symmetry.space_group_name_H-M   'P 1'
#
loop_
_entity.id
_entity.type
_entity.pdbx_description
1 polymer ?
#
loop_
_entity_poly.entity_id
_entity_poly.type
_entity_poly.pdbx_seq_one_letter_code
_entity_poly.pdbx_strand_id
1 'polypeptide(L)'
;MKRFRKNNLSLQQKTTAFVLCLLLLLSTFCTAQIGKRFPSERKVVKDPITGTELIFLTSTPAGDSKIYPTHAQWTADGEWIIFRSNRARNEALAVNEKTGDMVQVTEGGYTGMLCIAQKSMKLYFMRYATGDTSQRRRGGPLEVIEVDLQRVLADSKTGKMKPASTYQRICGTIPEALGAGGDMALDAEEDVVYFRVGKTEADKHIAPGTKIEGAFGPRNMGAGPAGLMQMNTQTGALKYIVSVPFQIGHVQSNPWVSGEIVFCWETGGKSPQRTWTVKSDGTGLRPLYPEADYEWVTHEAVITKDEVAFAIMGHRKIAGADTTGTAVGGANPGQETAWGPSGTREKPTGLAIVNLRTRQMTITGQTPTGSGLWHVHGSPDGRFAVGDDFSRSLYLIDRQTREMRLLTTGHKATAADHPHPTFSTDGKKIQIQSAMLSADGRSMNICIVPVPEDWLKRGSEK
;
A
#
# COMPACT_ATOMS: atom_id res chain seq x y z
N MET A 1 -70.66 -25.62 -1.78
CA MET A 1 -70.09 -25.33 -0.45
C MET A 1 -68.82 -26.18 -0.24
N LYS A 2 -67.63 -25.56 -0.39
CA LYS A 2 -66.33 -26.25 -0.11
C LYS A 2 -65.89 -25.82 1.30
N ARG A 3 -65.80 -26.84 2.21
CA ARG A 3 -65.32 -26.63 3.59
C ARG A 3 -63.77 -26.49 3.54
N PHE A 4 -63.24 -25.36 3.97
CA PHE A 4 -61.81 -25.18 4.30
C PHE A 4 -61.48 -25.96 5.58
N ARG A 5 -60.61 -26.98 5.50
CA ARG A 5 -59.99 -27.61 6.67
C ARG A 5 -58.91 -26.67 7.23
N LYS A 6 -59.11 -26.19 8.44
CA LYS A 6 -58.03 -25.58 9.20
C LYS A 6 -57.10 -26.66 9.74
N ASN A 7 -55.91 -26.76 9.18
CA ASN A 7 -54.84 -27.58 9.73
C ASN A 7 -54.26 -26.88 10.98
N ASN A 8 -54.63 -27.36 12.16
CA ASN A 8 -54.02 -26.95 13.42
C ASN A 8 -52.70 -27.76 13.58
N LEU A 9 -51.57 -27.09 13.51
CA LEU A 9 -50.26 -27.68 13.85
C LEU A 9 -50.27 -28.17 15.30
N SER A 10 -49.74 -29.37 15.55
CA SER A 10 -49.60 -29.93 16.89
C SER A 10 -48.70 -29.04 17.77
N LEU A 11 -48.87 -29.15 19.09
CA LEU A 11 -48.05 -28.34 20.05
C LEU A 11 -46.56 -28.59 19.81
N GLN A 12 -46.15 -29.81 19.47
CA GLN A 12 -44.77 -30.20 19.17
C GLN A 12 -44.25 -29.52 17.90
N GLN A 13 -45.08 -29.40 16.84
CA GLN A 13 -44.71 -28.70 15.61
C GLN A 13 -44.58 -27.14 15.83
N LYS A 14 -45.41 -26.58 16.71
CA LYS A 14 -45.30 -25.17 17.09
C LYS A 14 -44.06 -24.90 17.91
N THR A 15 -43.69 -25.80 18.83
CA THR A 15 -42.44 -25.69 19.61
C THR A 15 -41.21 -25.84 18.75
N THR A 16 -41.19 -26.79 17.79
CA THR A 16 -40.08 -26.98 16.85
C THR A 16 -39.94 -25.76 15.92
N ALA A 17 -41.03 -25.22 15.41
CA ALA A 17 -41.02 -24.01 14.58
C ALA A 17 -40.53 -22.78 15.36
N PHE A 18 -40.92 -22.65 16.62
CA PHE A 18 -40.47 -21.55 17.49
C PHE A 18 -38.99 -21.66 17.84
N VAL A 19 -38.49 -22.88 18.12
CA VAL A 19 -37.05 -23.12 18.36
C VAL A 19 -36.23 -22.89 17.06
N LEU A 20 -36.76 -23.30 15.90
CA LEU A 20 -36.12 -23.04 14.62
C LEU A 20 -36.08 -21.54 14.28
N CYS A 21 -37.17 -20.79 14.54
CA CYS A 21 -37.20 -19.34 14.42
C CYS A 21 -36.26 -18.65 15.42
N LEU A 22 -36.17 -19.14 16.66
CA LEU A 22 -35.21 -18.61 17.65
C LEU A 22 -33.75 -18.88 17.24
N LEU A 23 -33.46 -20.05 16.67
CA LEU A 23 -32.16 -20.38 16.11
C LEU A 23 -31.81 -19.58 14.85
N LEU A 24 -32.82 -19.24 14.04
CA LEU A 24 -32.66 -18.35 12.87
C LEU A 24 -32.51 -16.87 13.28
N LEU A 25 -33.10 -16.46 14.40
CA LEU A 25 -32.92 -15.11 14.98
C LEU A 25 -31.58 -14.97 15.73
N LEU A 26 -30.96 -16.10 16.13
CA LEU A 26 -29.60 -16.17 16.67
C LEU A 26 -28.52 -16.26 15.59
N SER A 27 -28.87 -16.33 14.31
CA SER A 27 -27.96 -15.97 13.22
C SER A 27 -27.74 -14.45 13.30
N THR A 28 -27.10 -14.05 14.38
CA THR A 28 -26.57 -12.70 14.56
C THR A 28 -25.82 -12.34 13.31
N PHE A 29 -26.26 -11.32 12.63
CA PHE A 29 -25.44 -10.60 11.66
C PHE A 29 -24.07 -10.48 12.29
N CYS A 30 -23.09 -11.21 11.75
CA CYS A 30 -21.70 -11.08 12.15
C CYS A 30 -21.26 -9.71 11.63
N THR A 31 -21.74 -8.65 12.30
CA THR A 31 -21.30 -7.29 12.01
C THR A 31 -19.79 -7.26 12.23
N ALA A 32 -19.10 -6.67 11.33
CA ALA A 32 -17.68 -6.36 11.49
C ALA A 32 -17.56 -5.64 12.84
N GLN A 33 -16.78 -6.20 13.75
CA GLN A 33 -16.59 -5.66 15.10
C GLN A 33 -15.11 -5.51 15.37
N ILE A 34 -14.69 -4.31 15.74
CA ILE A 34 -13.32 -4.05 16.17
C ILE A 34 -12.94 -5.01 17.30
N GLY A 35 -11.72 -5.55 17.24
CA GLY A 35 -11.24 -6.54 18.21
C GLY A 35 -11.68 -7.97 17.96
N LYS A 36 -12.49 -8.26 16.92
CA LYS A 36 -12.83 -9.63 16.53
C LYS A 36 -11.55 -10.38 16.15
N ARG A 37 -11.39 -11.57 16.76
CA ARG A 37 -10.25 -12.46 16.50
C ARG A 37 -10.58 -13.48 15.42
N PHE A 38 -9.55 -13.84 14.66
CA PHE A 38 -9.58 -14.92 13.69
C PHE A 38 -8.47 -15.92 14.04
N PRO A 39 -8.67 -17.22 13.73
CA PRO A 39 -7.65 -18.23 14.03
C PRO A 39 -6.37 -17.97 13.24
N SER A 40 -5.24 -18.38 13.79
CA SER A 40 -3.96 -18.36 13.09
C SER A 40 -3.99 -19.23 11.85
N GLU A 41 -3.50 -18.72 10.76
CA GLU A 41 -3.31 -19.43 9.49
C GLU A 41 -1.81 -19.54 9.14
N ARG A 42 -0.95 -19.23 10.12
CA ARG A 42 0.50 -19.18 9.94
C ARG A 42 1.05 -20.50 9.40
N LYS A 43 1.80 -20.42 8.32
CA LYS A 43 2.38 -21.58 7.64
C LYS A 43 3.77 -21.24 7.13
N VAL A 44 4.70 -22.17 7.31
CA VAL A 44 6.07 -22.03 6.77
C VAL A 44 6.22 -23.00 5.59
N VAL A 45 6.71 -22.48 4.48
CA VAL A 45 7.01 -23.27 3.28
C VAL A 45 8.37 -22.86 2.74
N LYS A 46 9.03 -23.76 2.02
CA LYS A 46 10.26 -23.42 1.30
C LYS A 46 9.97 -23.15 -0.16
N ASP A 47 10.57 -22.09 -0.67
CA ASP A 47 10.61 -21.85 -2.11
C ASP A 47 11.26 -23.03 -2.80
N PRO A 48 10.61 -23.66 -3.79
CA PRO A 48 11.11 -24.91 -4.39
C PRO A 48 12.39 -24.71 -5.24
N ILE A 49 12.69 -23.49 -5.66
CA ILE A 49 13.82 -23.17 -6.53
C ILE A 49 14.97 -22.61 -5.70
N THR A 50 14.69 -21.62 -4.85
CA THR A 50 15.75 -20.93 -4.10
C THR A 50 16.03 -21.57 -2.74
N GLY A 51 15.11 -22.40 -2.23
CA GLY A 51 15.17 -22.95 -0.87
C GLY A 51 14.88 -21.93 0.22
N THR A 52 14.57 -20.69 -0.11
CA THR A 52 14.24 -19.63 0.85
C THR A 52 13.00 -20.02 1.66
N GLU A 53 13.08 -19.85 2.96
CA GLU A 53 11.95 -20.06 3.85
C GLU A 53 10.96 -18.89 3.74
N LEU A 54 9.69 -19.21 3.50
CA LEU A 54 8.59 -18.28 3.35
C LEU A 54 7.61 -18.46 4.50
N ILE A 55 7.36 -17.40 5.25
CA ILE A 55 6.46 -17.41 6.40
C ILE A 55 5.14 -16.77 5.99
N PHE A 56 4.19 -17.58 5.56
CA PHE A 56 2.84 -17.14 5.29
C PHE A 56 2.11 -16.88 6.61
N LEU A 57 1.66 -15.66 6.83
CA LEU A 57 0.87 -15.28 8.01
C LEU A 57 -0.61 -15.54 7.79
N THR A 58 -1.04 -15.55 6.53
CA THR A 58 -2.37 -15.98 6.10
C THR A 58 -2.21 -17.05 5.02
N SER A 59 -3.15 -18.00 4.91
CA SER A 59 -3.02 -19.12 3.97
C SER A 59 -4.34 -19.61 3.39
N THR A 60 -5.47 -19.04 3.77
CA THR A 60 -6.78 -19.34 3.17
C THR A 60 -7.06 -18.40 1.98
N PRO A 61 -7.98 -18.77 1.06
CA PRO A 61 -8.29 -17.96 -0.12
C PRO A 61 -9.25 -16.80 0.19
N ALA A 62 -9.06 -16.13 1.32
CA ALA A 62 -9.90 -15.01 1.71
C ALA A 62 -9.64 -13.75 0.88
N GLY A 63 -8.52 -13.68 0.16
CA GLY A 63 -8.15 -12.52 -0.62
C GLY A 63 -7.63 -11.40 0.27
N ASP A 64 -6.37 -11.54 0.69
CA ASP A 64 -5.67 -10.57 1.49
C ASP A 64 -4.86 -9.62 0.62
N SER A 65 -4.68 -8.39 1.04
CA SER A 65 -3.75 -7.46 0.41
C SER A 65 -3.02 -6.62 1.43
N LYS A 66 -1.74 -6.44 1.22
CA LYS A 66 -0.91 -5.58 2.06
C LYS A 66 -1.21 -4.09 1.83
N ILE A 67 -0.77 -3.23 2.73
CA ILE A 67 -0.69 -1.79 2.48
C ILE A 67 0.34 -1.55 1.36
N TYR A 68 0.11 -0.53 0.53
CA TYR A 68 1.00 -0.24 -0.59
C TYR A 68 2.42 0.13 -0.09
N PRO A 69 3.50 -0.20 -0.82
CA PRO A 69 4.89 -0.02 -0.36
C PRO A 69 5.31 1.39 0.04
N THR A 70 4.55 2.40 -0.31
CA THR A 70 4.77 3.79 0.10
C THR A 70 4.51 4.05 1.58
N HIS A 71 3.94 3.08 2.30
CA HIS A 71 3.50 3.21 3.68
C HIS A 71 4.06 2.08 4.55
N ALA A 72 4.16 2.36 5.85
CA ALA A 72 4.55 1.38 6.84
C ALA A 72 3.62 0.15 6.86
N GLN A 73 4.18 -1.00 7.16
CA GLN A 73 3.46 -2.28 7.19
C GLN A 73 3.32 -2.82 8.62
N TRP A 74 4.33 -2.57 9.47
CA TRP A 74 4.38 -3.03 10.86
C TRP A 74 3.94 -1.93 11.81
N THR A 75 3.36 -2.34 12.92
CA THR A 75 3.11 -1.48 14.07
C THR A 75 4.42 -1.02 14.71
N ALA A 76 4.36 0.03 15.53
CA ALA A 76 5.54 0.64 16.16
C ALA A 76 6.36 -0.33 17.01
N ASP A 77 5.73 -1.34 17.62
CA ASP A 77 6.39 -2.40 18.39
C ASP A 77 7.03 -3.48 17.49
N GLY A 78 6.78 -3.46 16.16
CA GLY A 78 7.29 -4.43 15.21
C GLY A 78 6.66 -5.83 15.31
N GLU A 79 5.60 -6.00 16.11
CA GLU A 79 5.00 -7.31 16.35
C GLU A 79 3.84 -7.64 15.42
N TRP A 80 3.12 -6.62 14.92
CA TRP A 80 1.91 -6.80 14.12
C TRP A 80 2.06 -6.18 12.75
N ILE A 81 1.45 -6.81 11.77
CA ILE A 81 1.33 -6.33 10.40
C ILE A 81 -0.12 -5.98 10.14
N ILE A 82 -0.37 -4.78 9.62
CA ILE A 82 -1.71 -4.34 9.22
C ILE A 82 -1.94 -4.66 7.75
N PHE A 83 -3.10 -5.22 7.44
CA PHE A 83 -3.46 -5.61 6.08
C PHE A 83 -4.96 -5.52 5.82
N ARG A 84 -5.35 -5.63 4.56
CA ARG A 84 -6.73 -5.67 4.09
C ARG A 84 -7.16 -7.10 3.85
N SER A 85 -8.40 -7.45 4.19
CA SER A 85 -8.89 -8.82 4.00
C SER A 85 -10.39 -8.85 3.77
N ASN A 86 -10.82 -9.76 2.89
CA ASN A 86 -12.25 -10.02 2.71
C ASN A 86 -12.87 -10.82 3.87
N ARG A 87 -12.06 -11.26 4.88
CA ARG A 87 -12.58 -11.86 6.13
C ARG A 87 -13.43 -10.87 6.92
N ALA A 88 -13.07 -9.59 6.84
CA ALA A 88 -13.85 -8.48 7.40
C ALA A 88 -13.94 -7.41 6.32
N ARG A 89 -14.99 -7.48 5.51
CA ARG A 89 -15.14 -6.63 4.33
C ARG A 89 -15.10 -5.15 4.69
N ASN A 90 -14.26 -4.39 3.98
CA ASN A 90 -13.99 -2.98 4.18
C ASN A 90 -13.35 -2.63 5.54
N GLU A 91 -12.81 -3.62 6.25
CA GLU A 91 -12.10 -3.40 7.51
C GLU A 91 -10.63 -3.83 7.39
N ALA A 92 -9.78 -3.25 8.23
CA ALA A 92 -8.39 -3.64 8.35
C ALA A 92 -8.21 -4.69 9.44
N LEU A 93 -7.28 -5.61 9.21
CA LEU A 93 -6.86 -6.62 10.17
C LEU A 93 -5.40 -6.38 10.55
N ALA A 94 -5.05 -6.77 11.79
CA ALA A 94 -3.68 -6.95 12.23
C ALA A 94 -3.40 -8.45 12.32
N VAL A 95 -2.20 -8.89 11.92
CA VAL A 95 -1.71 -10.24 12.16
C VAL A 95 -0.40 -10.19 12.94
N ASN A 96 -0.31 -10.96 14.03
CA ASN A 96 0.92 -11.07 14.80
C ASN A 96 1.93 -11.94 14.04
N GLU A 97 3.11 -11.43 13.82
CA GLU A 97 4.13 -12.08 13.00
C GLU A 97 4.59 -13.43 13.60
N LYS A 98 4.69 -13.51 14.92
CA LYS A 98 5.20 -14.70 15.61
C LYS A 98 4.13 -15.78 15.76
N THR A 99 2.92 -15.39 16.18
CA THR A 99 1.86 -16.34 16.53
C THR A 99 0.89 -16.60 15.37
N GLY A 100 0.76 -15.68 14.43
CA GLY A 100 -0.24 -15.70 13.36
C GLY A 100 -1.65 -15.32 13.84
N ASP A 101 -1.82 -14.90 15.11
CA ASP A 101 -3.09 -14.40 15.60
C ASP A 101 -3.56 -13.22 14.77
N MET A 102 -4.83 -13.21 14.35
CA MET A 102 -5.40 -12.12 13.58
C MET A 102 -6.50 -11.39 14.36
N VAL A 103 -6.52 -10.07 14.25
CA VAL A 103 -7.49 -9.19 14.95
C VAL A 103 -8.00 -8.12 13.98
N GLN A 104 -9.32 -7.93 13.91
CA GLN A 104 -9.90 -6.77 13.21
C GLN A 104 -9.60 -5.50 14.01
N VAL A 105 -9.01 -4.49 13.36
CA VAL A 105 -8.54 -3.27 14.03
C VAL A 105 -9.30 -2.01 13.64
N THR A 106 -10.25 -2.11 12.72
CA THR A 106 -11.14 -0.99 12.35
C THR A 106 -12.60 -1.42 12.40
N GLU A 107 -13.50 -0.46 12.53
CA GLU A 107 -14.96 -0.64 12.44
C GLU A 107 -15.60 0.60 11.80
N GLY A 108 -16.60 0.36 10.94
CA GLY A 108 -17.29 1.42 10.21
C GLY A 108 -16.69 1.71 8.83
N GLY A 109 -15.80 0.84 8.37
CA GLY A 109 -15.17 0.92 7.05
C GLY A 109 -14.04 1.94 6.97
N TYR A 110 -13.27 1.84 5.87
CA TYR A 110 -12.24 2.82 5.50
C TYR A 110 -12.22 3.01 3.98
N THR A 111 -11.61 4.10 3.54
CA THR A 111 -11.33 4.37 2.13
C THR A 111 -9.87 4.80 1.94
N GLY A 112 -9.25 4.31 0.86
CA GLY A 112 -7.88 4.68 0.51
C GLY A 112 -6.81 4.03 1.37
N MET A 113 -5.85 4.83 1.83
CA MET A 113 -4.66 4.35 2.53
C MET A 113 -4.91 4.12 4.02
N LEU A 114 -4.18 3.15 4.55
CA LEU A 114 -4.02 2.88 5.97
C LEU A 114 -2.62 3.36 6.38
N CYS A 115 -2.53 4.31 7.29
CA CYS A 115 -1.28 4.92 7.72
C CYS A 115 -0.94 4.47 9.14
N ILE A 116 0.05 3.60 9.27
CA ILE A 116 0.52 3.10 10.57
C ILE A 116 1.54 4.08 11.13
N ALA A 117 1.31 4.52 12.36
CA ALA A 117 2.25 5.33 13.13
C ALA A 117 3.49 4.50 13.52
N GLN A 118 4.67 5.07 13.36
CA GLN A 118 5.95 4.36 13.61
C GLN A 118 6.53 4.65 15.00
N LYS A 119 6.03 5.67 15.68
CA LYS A 119 6.44 6.06 17.04
C LYS A 119 5.40 5.66 18.09
N SER A 120 4.13 5.57 17.66
CA SER A 120 3.02 5.23 18.53
C SER A 120 2.23 4.03 17.98
N MET A 121 1.53 3.31 18.87
CA MET A 121 0.69 2.17 18.49
C MET A 121 -0.66 2.68 17.97
N LYS A 122 -0.62 3.43 16.86
CA LYS A 122 -1.81 4.05 16.25
C LYS A 122 -1.92 3.72 14.77
N LEU A 123 -3.15 3.76 14.26
CA LEU A 123 -3.50 3.63 12.85
C LEU A 123 -4.38 4.80 12.45
N TYR A 124 -4.08 5.43 11.31
CA TYR A 124 -4.88 6.50 10.75
C TYR A 124 -5.45 6.10 9.40
N PHE A 125 -6.68 6.48 9.13
CA PHE A 125 -7.35 6.24 7.85
C PHE A 125 -8.48 7.24 7.62
N MET A 126 -8.96 7.30 6.39
CA MET A 126 -10.17 8.04 6.03
C MET A 126 -11.36 7.11 5.94
N ARG A 127 -12.55 7.62 6.30
CA ARG A 127 -13.85 6.97 6.02
C ARG A 127 -14.89 8.00 5.62
N TYR A 128 -15.98 7.57 4.99
CA TYR A 128 -17.11 8.46 4.72
C TYR A 128 -17.84 8.81 6.01
N ALA A 129 -18.13 10.11 6.22
CA ALA A 129 -18.79 10.62 7.42
C ALA A 129 -20.21 10.05 7.63
N THR A 130 -20.86 9.56 6.57
CA THR A 130 -22.20 8.98 6.63
C THR A 130 -22.24 7.51 7.04
N GLY A 131 -21.08 6.88 7.24
CA GLY A 131 -20.99 5.43 7.51
C GLY A 131 -21.40 4.53 6.34
N ASP A 132 -21.77 5.10 5.18
CA ASP A 132 -22.17 4.35 4.00
C ASP A 132 -20.92 3.96 3.18
N THR A 133 -20.43 2.75 3.42
CA THR A 133 -19.32 2.15 2.69
C THR A 133 -19.75 1.51 1.37
N SER A 134 -21.05 1.41 1.09
CA SER A 134 -21.59 0.72 -0.10
C SER A 134 -21.41 1.54 -1.37
N GLN A 135 -21.31 2.86 -1.26
CA GLN A 135 -21.11 3.74 -2.40
C GLN A 135 -19.63 4.06 -2.57
N ARG A 136 -19.04 3.53 -3.63
CA ARG A 136 -17.72 3.96 -4.14
C ARG A 136 -17.81 5.37 -4.76
N ARG A 137 -18.29 6.36 -4.01
CA ARG A 137 -18.25 7.74 -4.43
C ARG A 137 -16.81 8.24 -4.35
N ARG A 138 -16.26 8.65 -5.46
CA ARG A 138 -15.06 9.47 -5.47
C ARG A 138 -15.48 10.88 -5.05
N GLY A 139 -15.06 11.31 -3.86
CA GLY A 139 -15.47 12.57 -3.25
C GLY A 139 -16.64 12.37 -2.27
N GLY A 140 -16.82 13.31 -1.36
CA GLY A 140 -17.79 13.34 -0.28
C GLY A 140 -17.13 13.83 1.00
N PRO A 141 -17.91 14.14 2.06
CA PRO A 141 -17.34 14.46 3.36
C PRO A 141 -16.63 13.21 3.91
N LEU A 142 -15.37 13.37 4.30
CA LEU A 142 -14.54 12.32 4.86
C LEU A 142 -14.16 12.66 6.29
N GLU A 143 -14.11 11.67 7.15
CA GLU A 143 -13.51 11.76 8.47
C GLU A 143 -12.12 11.15 8.46
N VAL A 144 -11.16 11.80 9.09
CA VAL A 144 -9.88 11.19 9.44
C VAL A 144 -10.04 10.54 10.81
N ILE A 145 -9.75 9.25 10.89
CA ILE A 145 -9.91 8.42 12.09
C ILE A 145 -8.54 8.01 12.61
N GLU A 146 -8.37 8.12 13.91
CA GLU A 146 -7.26 7.55 14.68
C GLU A 146 -7.74 6.33 15.43
N VAL A 147 -7.01 5.22 15.39
CA VAL A 147 -7.26 4.00 16.17
C VAL A 147 -6.12 3.81 17.18
N ASP A 148 -6.47 3.56 18.43
CA ASP A 148 -5.55 3.09 19.48
C ASP A 148 -5.36 1.56 19.34
N LEU A 149 -4.35 1.16 18.56
CA LEU A 149 -4.05 -0.25 18.31
C LEU A 149 -3.64 -0.99 19.59
N GLN A 150 -2.88 -0.34 20.46
CA GLN A 150 -2.44 -0.95 21.72
C GLN A 150 -3.64 -1.41 22.54
N ARG A 151 -4.63 -0.54 22.66
CA ARG A 151 -5.83 -0.83 23.43
C ARG A 151 -6.73 -1.87 22.76
N VAL A 152 -6.91 -1.79 21.42
CA VAL A 152 -7.66 -2.80 20.67
C VAL A 152 -7.08 -4.18 20.86
N LEU A 153 -5.76 -4.33 20.68
CA LEU A 153 -5.06 -5.61 20.77
C LEU A 153 -5.10 -6.18 22.21
N ALA A 154 -4.91 -5.34 23.21
CA ALA A 154 -4.96 -5.74 24.62
C ALA A 154 -6.35 -6.20 25.05
N ASP A 155 -7.41 -5.43 24.75
CA ASP A 155 -8.77 -5.76 25.10
C ASP A 155 -9.27 -6.98 24.31
N SER A 156 -8.89 -7.10 23.01
CA SER A 156 -9.18 -8.27 22.19
C SER A 156 -8.59 -9.56 22.77
N LYS A 157 -7.35 -9.49 23.28
CA LYS A 157 -6.68 -10.64 23.90
C LYS A 157 -7.42 -11.17 25.14
N THR A 158 -8.04 -10.27 25.88
CA THR A 158 -8.78 -10.62 27.12
C THR A 158 -10.28 -10.86 26.88
N GLY A 159 -10.78 -10.63 25.65
CA GLY A 159 -12.21 -10.72 25.32
C GLY A 159 -13.06 -9.60 25.96
N LYS A 160 -12.45 -8.53 26.45
CA LYS A 160 -13.13 -7.41 27.13
C LYS A 160 -13.33 -6.21 26.22
N MET A 161 -13.87 -6.47 25.02
CA MET A 161 -14.12 -5.42 24.05
C MET A 161 -15.15 -4.41 24.50
N LYS A 162 -14.94 -3.15 24.13
CA LYS A 162 -15.81 -2.00 24.32
C LYS A 162 -16.34 -1.52 22.98
N PRO A 163 -17.31 -0.59 22.94
CA PRO A 163 -17.75 0.02 21.69
C PRO A 163 -16.60 0.64 20.91
N ALA A 164 -16.68 0.63 19.58
CA ALA A 164 -15.64 1.13 18.67
C ALA A 164 -15.18 2.56 19.01
N SER A 165 -16.09 3.43 19.46
CA SER A 165 -15.78 4.80 19.89
C SER A 165 -14.79 4.90 21.06
N THR A 166 -14.52 3.78 21.78
CA THR A 166 -13.50 3.72 22.82
C THR A 166 -12.08 3.64 22.23
N TYR A 167 -12.00 3.11 21.01
CA TYR A 167 -10.73 2.81 20.31
C TYR A 167 -10.49 3.72 19.12
N GLN A 168 -11.56 4.27 18.54
CA GLN A 168 -11.53 5.09 17.34
C GLN A 168 -11.94 6.52 17.67
N ARG A 169 -11.09 7.48 17.36
CA ARG A 169 -11.33 8.91 17.52
C ARG A 169 -11.42 9.59 16.14
N ILE A 170 -12.39 10.45 15.96
CA ILE A 170 -12.45 11.35 14.80
C ILE A 170 -11.46 12.49 15.04
N CYS A 171 -10.42 12.58 14.19
CA CYS A 171 -9.45 13.67 14.22
C CYS A 171 -10.05 14.98 13.68
N GLY A 172 -10.83 14.86 12.61
CA GLY A 172 -11.50 15.96 11.96
C GLY A 172 -12.26 15.50 10.73
N THR A 173 -13.05 16.42 10.16
CA THR A 173 -13.85 16.19 8.95
C THR A 173 -13.31 17.00 7.79
N ILE A 174 -13.18 16.36 6.63
CA ILE A 174 -12.80 16.96 5.36
C ILE A 174 -14.10 17.24 4.60
N PRO A 175 -14.45 18.53 4.35
CA PRO A 175 -15.66 18.90 3.62
C PRO A 175 -15.68 18.29 2.20
N GLU A 176 -16.86 17.90 1.74
CA GLU A 176 -17.07 17.36 0.39
C GLU A 176 -16.57 18.31 -0.70
N ALA A 177 -16.74 19.63 -0.50
CA ALA A 177 -16.32 20.65 -1.46
C ALA A 177 -14.82 20.61 -1.80
N LEU A 178 -13.99 20.02 -0.92
CA LEU A 178 -12.56 19.83 -1.17
C LEU A 178 -12.27 18.69 -2.17
N GLY A 179 -13.25 17.84 -2.47
CA GLY A 179 -13.10 16.73 -3.41
C GLY A 179 -11.95 15.78 -3.03
N ALA A 180 -11.70 15.59 -1.73
CA ALA A 180 -10.61 14.75 -1.25
C ALA A 180 -10.82 13.30 -1.69
N GLY A 181 -9.71 12.62 -1.95
CA GLY A 181 -9.66 11.19 -2.21
C GLY A 181 -8.94 10.45 -1.08
N GLY A 182 -8.92 9.11 -1.16
CA GLY A 182 -8.31 8.27 -0.14
C GLY A 182 -6.78 8.23 -0.12
N ASP A 183 -6.09 8.99 -0.98
CA ASP A 183 -4.63 9.15 -0.90
C ASP A 183 -4.28 10.00 0.32
N MET A 184 -3.66 9.38 1.31
CA MET A 184 -3.29 10.01 2.57
C MET A 184 -1.94 9.48 3.05
N ALA A 185 -1.13 10.32 3.68
CA ALA A 185 0.11 9.94 4.35
C ALA A 185 0.19 10.59 5.74
N LEU A 186 0.78 9.88 6.70
CA LEU A 186 1.01 10.40 8.05
C LEU A 186 2.41 11.02 8.13
N ASP A 187 2.52 12.19 8.73
CA ASP A 187 3.80 12.85 8.95
C ASP A 187 4.70 12.11 9.94
N ALA A 188 6.01 12.35 9.86
CA ALA A 188 7.00 11.74 10.74
C ALA A 188 6.77 12.02 12.23
N GLU A 189 6.17 13.15 12.61
CA GLU A 189 5.81 13.47 14.01
C GLU A 189 4.42 12.98 14.41
N GLU A 190 3.66 12.37 13.48
CA GLU A 190 2.36 11.72 13.69
C GLU A 190 1.23 12.66 14.15
N ASP A 191 1.43 13.96 14.03
CA ASP A 191 0.47 14.99 14.39
C ASP A 191 -0.25 15.62 13.18
N VAL A 192 0.17 15.28 11.96
CA VAL A 192 -0.37 15.77 10.70
C VAL A 192 -0.58 14.62 9.72
N VAL A 193 -1.69 14.67 8.98
CA VAL A 193 -1.89 13.85 7.78
C VAL A 193 -1.93 14.73 6.54
N TYR A 194 -1.26 14.28 5.47
CA TYR A 194 -1.26 14.89 4.14
C TYR A 194 -2.24 14.15 3.25
N PHE A 195 -2.99 14.87 2.41
CA PHE A 195 -3.94 14.24 1.50
C PHE A 195 -4.18 15.07 0.24
N ARG A 196 -4.64 14.40 -0.79
CA ARG A 196 -4.99 15.02 -2.05
C ARG A 196 -6.38 15.65 -2.00
N VAL A 197 -6.52 16.83 -2.63
CA VAL A 197 -7.79 17.50 -2.91
C VAL A 197 -8.09 17.56 -4.40
N GLY A 198 -9.37 17.72 -4.72
CA GLY A 198 -9.88 17.69 -6.08
C GLY A 198 -9.64 18.97 -6.89
N LYS A 199 -10.03 18.89 -8.16
CA LYS A 199 -9.79 19.95 -9.17
C LYS A 199 -10.38 21.29 -8.75
N THR A 200 -11.61 21.33 -8.28
CA THR A 200 -12.33 22.58 -7.93
C THR A 200 -11.62 23.35 -6.82
N GLU A 201 -11.06 22.65 -5.84
CA GLU A 201 -10.27 23.32 -4.79
C GLU A 201 -8.91 23.73 -5.31
N ALA A 202 -8.21 22.84 -6.00
CA ALA A 202 -6.88 23.10 -6.52
C ALA A 202 -6.84 24.30 -7.50
N ASP A 203 -7.88 24.47 -8.31
CA ASP A 203 -7.98 25.56 -9.29
C ASP A 203 -7.97 26.96 -8.65
N LYS A 204 -8.47 27.08 -7.44
CA LYS A 204 -8.45 28.36 -6.68
C LYS A 204 -7.03 28.83 -6.28
N HIS A 205 -6.07 27.90 -6.27
CA HIS A 205 -4.72 28.13 -5.75
C HIS A 205 -3.63 27.97 -6.82
N ILE A 206 -3.99 27.62 -8.05
CA ILE A 206 -3.01 27.53 -9.12
C ILE A 206 -2.70 28.89 -9.69
N ALA A 207 -1.43 29.11 -10.08
CA ALA A 207 -1.02 30.40 -10.61
C ALA A 207 -1.78 30.73 -11.92
N PRO A 208 -2.28 31.97 -12.10
CA PRO A 208 -2.93 32.38 -13.35
C PRO A 208 -2.04 32.11 -14.57
N GLY A 209 -2.64 31.60 -15.63
CA GLY A 209 -1.93 31.26 -16.88
C GLY A 209 -1.15 29.94 -16.85
N THR A 210 -1.19 29.19 -15.76
CA THR A 210 -0.62 27.84 -15.73
C THR A 210 -1.37 26.94 -16.69
N LYS A 211 -0.65 26.28 -17.60
CA LYS A 211 -1.23 25.28 -18.50
C LYS A 211 -1.64 24.05 -17.67
N ILE A 212 -2.93 23.76 -17.65
CA ILE A 212 -3.46 22.56 -17.01
C ILE A 212 -3.27 21.35 -17.92
N GLU A 213 -2.75 20.26 -17.38
CA GLU A 213 -2.49 19.05 -18.11
C GLU A 213 -3.81 18.27 -18.36
N GLY A 214 -3.93 17.74 -19.59
CA GLY A 214 -5.04 16.88 -19.98
C GLY A 214 -4.83 15.43 -19.56
N ALA A 215 -5.88 14.63 -19.70
CA ALA A 215 -5.75 13.18 -19.55
C ALA A 215 -5.05 12.58 -20.77
N PHE A 216 -4.27 11.51 -20.54
CA PHE A 216 -3.56 10.81 -21.59
C PHE A 216 -3.32 9.33 -21.23
N GLY A 217 -2.69 8.62 -22.18
CA GLY A 217 -2.37 7.22 -22.00
C GLY A 217 -3.61 6.29 -22.05
N PRO A 218 -3.40 4.97 -21.98
CA PRO A 218 -4.47 3.98 -22.18
C PRO A 218 -5.52 3.98 -21.07
N ARG A 219 -5.20 4.52 -19.90
CA ARG A 219 -6.15 4.64 -18.77
C ARG A 219 -6.90 5.98 -18.74
N ASN A 220 -6.61 6.89 -19.68
CA ASN A 220 -7.20 8.23 -19.74
C ASN A 220 -7.13 8.95 -18.39
N MET A 221 -5.93 9.01 -17.81
CA MET A 221 -5.64 9.59 -16.50
C MET A 221 -4.63 10.75 -16.64
N GLY A 222 -4.35 11.42 -15.55
CA GLY A 222 -3.32 12.46 -15.49
C GLY A 222 -3.82 13.89 -15.49
N ALA A 223 -5.10 14.12 -15.85
CA ALA A 223 -5.67 15.46 -15.96
C ALA A 223 -5.69 16.19 -14.61
N GLY A 224 -5.12 17.41 -14.61
CA GLY A 224 -5.15 18.34 -13.48
C GLY A 224 -6.35 19.30 -13.49
N PRO A 225 -6.30 20.32 -12.64
CA PRO A 225 -5.34 20.44 -11.54
C PRO A 225 -5.66 19.51 -10.38
N ALA A 226 -4.70 19.32 -9.47
CA ALA A 226 -4.90 18.69 -8.17
C ALA A 226 -4.09 19.44 -7.11
N GLY A 227 -4.47 19.30 -5.84
CA GLY A 227 -3.79 19.95 -4.73
C GLY A 227 -3.46 19.02 -3.59
N LEU A 228 -2.59 19.47 -2.71
CA LEU A 228 -2.29 18.84 -1.43
C LEU A 228 -2.77 19.74 -0.30
N MET A 229 -3.33 19.11 0.71
CA MET A 229 -3.68 19.72 2.00
C MET A 229 -3.15 18.88 3.15
N GLN A 230 -3.14 19.47 4.32
CA GLN A 230 -2.86 18.77 5.58
C GLN A 230 -3.99 18.98 6.58
N MET A 231 -4.13 18.02 7.49
CA MET A 231 -4.98 18.10 8.67
C MET A 231 -4.12 17.83 9.91
N ASN A 232 -4.20 18.71 10.90
CA ASN A 232 -3.66 18.40 12.22
C ASN A 232 -4.54 17.35 12.91
N THR A 233 -3.97 16.24 13.34
CA THR A 233 -4.70 15.08 13.88
C THR A 233 -5.30 15.35 15.25
N GLN A 234 -4.83 16.36 15.98
CA GLN A 234 -5.33 16.71 17.32
C GLN A 234 -6.45 17.74 17.27
N THR A 235 -6.34 18.71 16.39
CA THR A 235 -7.28 19.85 16.32
C THR A 235 -8.28 19.77 15.18
N GLY A 236 -8.03 18.91 14.17
CA GLY A 236 -8.80 18.85 12.93
C GLY A 236 -8.58 20.05 12.00
N ALA A 237 -7.66 20.95 12.33
CA ALA A 237 -7.38 22.15 11.54
C ALA A 237 -6.80 21.77 10.16
N LEU A 238 -7.40 22.34 9.11
CA LEU A 238 -7.01 22.15 7.72
C LEU A 238 -6.10 23.29 7.25
N LYS A 239 -5.06 22.95 6.48
CA LYS A 239 -4.18 23.92 5.83
C LYS A 239 -3.88 23.47 4.41
N TYR A 240 -4.01 24.40 3.45
CA TYR A 240 -3.61 24.18 2.07
C TYR A 240 -2.09 24.21 1.92
N ILE A 241 -1.55 23.33 1.05
CA ILE A 241 -0.10 23.21 0.83
C ILE A 241 0.26 23.75 -0.56
N VAL A 242 -0.24 23.10 -1.62
CA VAL A 242 0.15 23.44 -3.01
C VAL A 242 -0.86 22.92 -4.01
N SER A 243 -0.95 23.61 -5.18
CA SER A 243 -1.59 23.11 -6.39
C SER A 243 -0.55 22.75 -7.44
N VAL A 244 -0.87 21.70 -8.22
CA VAL A 244 -0.12 21.30 -9.42
C VAL A 244 -1.05 21.17 -10.62
N PRO A 245 -0.56 21.36 -11.87
CA PRO A 245 -1.40 21.35 -13.06
C PRO A 245 -1.82 19.95 -13.53
N PHE A 246 -1.52 18.90 -12.78
CA PHE A 246 -1.73 17.51 -13.14
C PHE A 246 -2.39 16.71 -12.00
N GLN A 247 -2.80 15.48 -12.28
CA GLN A 247 -3.39 14.57 -11.28
C GLN A 247 -2.33 14.07 -10.31
N ILE A 248 -2.53 14.30 -9.01
CA ILE A 248 -1.68 13.75 -7.94
C ILE A 248 -2.11 12.31 -7.62
N GLY A 249 -1.13 11.44 -7.38
CA GLY A 249 -1.28 10.12 -6.80
C GLY A 249 -0.11 9.76 -5.91
N HIS A 250 -0.18 8.61 -5.24
CA HIS A 250 0.87 8.05 -4.38
C HIS A 250 1.40 9.07 -3.35
N VAL A 251 0.51 9.80 -2.70
CA VAL A 251 0.91 10.74 -1.64
C VAL A 251 1.59 9.96 -0.52
N GLN A 252 2.84 10.31 -0.24
CA GLN A 252 3.64 9.72 0.83
C GLN A 252 4.44 10.80 1.55
N SER A 253 4.68 10.60 2.83
CA SER A 253 5.55 11.43 3.64
C SER A 253 6.93 10.79 3.77
N ASN A 254 7.93 11.59 4.10
CA ASN A 254 9.20 11.07 4.59
C ASN A 254 9.02 10.63 6.05
N PRO A 255 9.12 9.33 6.38
CA PRO A 255 8.87 8.87 7.75
C PRO A 255 9.95 9.25 8.76
N TRP A 256 11.04 9.84 8.32
CA TRP A 256 12.16 10.30 9.16
C TRP A 256 12.27 11.82 9.28
N VAL A 257 11.65 12.56 8.33
CA VAL A 257 11.78 14.03 8.25
C VAL A 257 10.40 14.64 8.11
N SER A 258 9.94 15.28 9.18
CA SER A 258 8.64 15.96 9.20
C SER A 258 8.57 17.06 8.14
N GLY A 259 7.39 17.17 7.55
CA GLY A 259 7.10 18.18 6.53
C GLY A 259 7.61 17.85 5.12
N GLU A 260 8.24 16.72 4.87
CA GLU A 260 8.66 16.33 3.53
C GLU A 260 7.63 15.40 2.89
N ILE A 261 7.13 15.78 1.71
CA ILE A 261 6.10 15.05 0.97
C ILE A 261 6.66 14.65 -0.39
N VAL A 262 6.44 13.38 -0.78
CA VAL A 262 6.71 12.85 -2.12
C VAL A 262 5.40 12.40 -2.73
N PHE A 263 5.18 12.67 -4.01
CA PHE A 263 3.98 12.28 -4.72
C PHE A 263 4.27 12.10 -6.21
N CYS A 264 3.34 11.57 -6.96
CA CYS A 264 3.53 11.39 -8.38
C CYS A 264 2.48 12.12 -9.22
N TRP A 265 2.85 12.41 -10.48
CA TRP A 265 1.89 12.64 -11.54
C TRP A 265 1.29 11.29 -11.93
N GLU A 266 0.08 11.01 -11.46
CA GLU A 266 -0.57 9.73 -11.67
C GLU A 266 -1.28 9.66 -13.01
N THR A 267 -0.78 8.79 -13.88
CA THR A 267 -1.30 8.61 -15.24
C THR A 267 -1.74 7.19 -15.53
N GLY A 268 -1.46 6.27 -14.58
CA GLY A 268 -1.64 4.84 -14.80
C GLY A 268 -0.68 4.26 -15.85
N GLY A 269 0.41 4.97 -16.16
CA GLY A 269 1.43 4.61 -17.14
C GLY A 269 2.59 5.59 -17.10
N LYS A 270 3.25 5.81 -18.24
CA LYS A 270 4.34 6.78 -18.35
C LYS A 270 3.82 8.21 -18.19
N SER A 271 4.42 8.95 -17.27
CA SER A 271 4.27 10.41 -17.15
C SER A 271 5.48 11.10 -17.76
N PRO A 272 5.34 12.31 -18.32
CA PRO A 272 6.49 13.08 -18.78
C PRO A 272 7.50 13.41 -17.67
N GLN A 273 6.99 13.63 -16.47
CA GLN A 273 7.76 13.83 -15.23
C GLN A 273 6.94 13.26 -14.08
N ARG A 274 7.25 12.05 -13.62
CA ARG A 274 6.38 11.34 -12.67
C ARG A 274 6.55 11.81 -11.23
N THR A 275 7.79 11.81 -10.70
CA THR A 275 8.00 11.93 -9.26
C THR A 275 8.34 13.36 -8.85
N TRP A 276 7.63 13.84 -7.84
CA TRP A 276 7.70 15.20 -7.32
C TRP A 276 7.89 15.23 -5.81
N THR A 277 8.42 16.33 -5.30
CA THR A 277 8.53 16.58 -3.85
C THR A 277 8.14 18.02 -3.53
N VAL A 278 7.61 18.22 -2.33
CA VAL A 278 7.23 19.52 -1.76
C VAL A 278 7.34 19.48 -0.25
N LYS A 279 7.55 20.62 0.40
CA LYS A 279 7.45 20.73 1.85
C LYS A 279 6.02 21.08 2.27
N SER A 280 5.65 20.73 3.50
CA SER A 280 4.31 20.97 4.08
C SER A 280 3.96 22.45 4.26
N ASP A 281 4.95 23.35 4.14
CA ASP A 281 4.74 24.79 4.08
C ASP A 281 4.44 25.33 2.67
N GLY A 282 4.46 24.44 1.65
CA GLY A 282 4.24 24.75 0.24
C GLY A 282 5.51 25.11 -0.53
N THR A 283 6.65 25.22 0.15
CA THR A 283 7.92 25.56 -0.49
C THR A 283 8.60 24.34 -1.11
N GLY A 284 9.54 24.58 -2.02
CA GLY A 284 10.39 23.52 -2.58
C GLY A 284 9.67 22.56 -3.51
N LEU A 285 8.51 22.93 -4.06
CA LEU A 285 7.86 22.13 -5.11
C LEU A 285 8.81 21.96 -6.31
N ARG A 286 9.15 20.73 -6.63
CA ARG A 286 10.04 20.40 -7.75
C ARG A 286 9.94 18.95 -8.17
N PRO A 287 10.36 18.62 -9.41
CA PRO A 287 10.68 17.25 -9.76
C PRO A 287 11.69 16.62 -8.79
N LEU A 288 11.52 15.36 -8.44
CA LEU A 288 12.50 14.63 -7.64
C LEU A 288 13.86 14.65 -8.33
N TYR A 289 13.88 14.30 -9.63
CA TYR A 289 14.99 14.52 -10.55
C TYR A 289 14.41 14.76 -11.97
N PRO A 290 15.15 15.36 -12.91
CA PRO A 290 14.69 15.50 -14.29
C PRO A 290 14.66 14.16 -15.00
N GLU A 291 13.50 13.70 -15.39
CA GLU A 291 13.32 12.46 -16.17
C GLU A 291 13.59 12.73 -17.65
N ALA A 292 14.31 11.85 -18.33
CA ALA A 292 14.51 11.93 -19.76
C ALA A 292 13.29 11.39 -20.52
N ASP A 293 13.07 11.86 -21.74
CA ASP A 293 11.91 11.48 -22.56
C ASP A 293 11.77 9.96 -22.77
N TYR A 294 12.90 9.24 -22.79
CA TYR A 294 12.94 7.78 -22.95
C TYR A 294 12.79 7.02 -21.62
N GLU A 295 12.85 7.69 -20.47
CA GLU A 295 12.70 7.06 -19.16
C GLU A 295 11.23 6.95 -18.79
N TRP A 296 10.84 5.79 -18.29
CA TRP A 296 9.56 5.58 -17.63
C TRP A 296 9.81 5.20 -16.18
N VAL A 297 9.46 6.10 -15.28
CA VAL A 297 9.58 5.93 -13.83
C VAL A 297 8.24 5.53 -13.24
N THR A 298 8.25 4.60 -12.30
CA THR A 298 7.03 4.14 -11.63
C THR A 298 7.34 3.54 -10.25
N HIS A 299 6.30 3.42 -9.41
CA HIS A 299 6.33 2.73 -8.11
C HIS A 299 7.38 3.28 -7.14
N GLU A 300 7.37 4.59 -6.98
CA GLU A 300 8.25 5.29 -6.06
C GLU A 300 7.93 5.02 -4.59
N ALA A 301 8.96 4.87 -3.74
CA ALA A 301 8.86 4.75 -2.29
C ALA A 301 10.01 5.47 -1.58
N VAL A 302 9.72 6.24 -0.53
CA VAL A 302 10.73 6.79 0.37
C VAL A 302 11.31 5.65 1.20
N ILE A 303 12.61 5.39 1.10
CA ILE A 303 13.27 4.20 1.68
C ILE A 303 14.25 4.51 2.80
N THR A 304 14.82 5.71 2.81
CA THR A 304 15.62 6.26 3.91
C THR A 304 15.29 7.74 4.09
N LYS A 305 15.83 8.38 5.12
CA LYS A 305 15.60 9.83 5.34
C LYS A 305 15.97 10.71 4.15
N ASP A 306 16.87 10.24 3.28
CA ASP A 306 17.41 11.01 2.17
C ASP A 306 17.19 10.37 0.79
N GLU A 307 16.49 9.22 0.70
CA GLU A 307 16.42 8.48 -0.55
C GLU A 307 15.02 8.00 -0.90
N VAL A 308 14.73 8.06 -2.19
CA VAL A 308 13.52 7.49 -2.83
C VAL A 308 13.95 6.44 -3.84
N ALA A 309 13.42 5.24 -3.72
CA ALA A 309 13.56 4.17 -4.72
C ALA A 309 12.39 4.18 -5.69
N PHE A 310 12.63 3.80 -6.94
CA PHE A 310 11.60 3.58 -7.94
C PHE A 310 12.05 2.60 -9.03
N ALA A 311 11.10 2.00 -9.71
CA ALA A 311 11.39 1.23 -10.92
C ALA A 311 11.59 2.19 -12.11
N ILE A 312 12.63 1.95 -12.90
CA ILE A 312 12.93 2.76 -14.09
C ILE A 312 13.10 1.86 -15.32
N MET A 313 12.34 2.14 -16.35
CA MET A 313 12.42 1.47 -17.65
C MET A 313 13.09 2.39 -18.66
N GLY A 314 13.89 1.81 -19.58
CA GLY A 314 14.69 2.61 -20.52
C GLY A 314 15.74 3.45 -19.83
N HIS A 315 16.34 2.94 -18.77
CA HIS A 315 17.28 3.66 -17.93
C HIS A 315 18.65 3.92 -18.59
N ARG A 316 19.42 4.78 -17.98
CA ARG A 316 20.83 5.04 -18.33
C ARG A 316 21.67 3.79 -18.05
N LYS A 317 22.71 3.57 -18.87
CA LYS A 317 23.62 2.43 -18.69
C LYS A 317 24.25 2.43 -17.30
N ILE A 318 24.26 1.25 -16.69
CA ILE A 318 25.06 0.99 -15.48
C ILE A 318 26.48 0.62 -15.95
N ALA A 319 27.50 1.28 -15.40
CA ALA A 319 28.88 0.92 -15.69
C ALA A 319 29.13 -0.55 -15.31
N GLY A 320 29.64 -1.34 -16.26
CA GLY A 320 29.92 -2.77 -16.08
C GLY A 320 28.71 -3.71 -16.15
N ALA A 321 27.49 -3.20 -16.38
CA ALA A 321 26.34 -4.04 -16.64
C ALA A 321 26.33 -4.55 -18.09
N ASP A 322 25.70 -5.71 -18.31
CA ASP A 322 25.42 -6.19 -19.66
C ASP A 322 24.52 -5.19 -20.39
N THR A 323 25.06 -4.65 -21.48
CA THR A 323 24.41 -3.64 -22.30
C THR A 323 23.98 -4.15 -23.64
N THR A 324 23.95 -5.47 -23.85
CA THR A 324 23.60 -6.07 -25.16
C THR A 324 22.22 -5.69 -25.65
N GLY A 325 21.41 -5.08 -24.80
CA GLY A 325 20.09 -4.57 -25.18
C GLY A 325 19.06 -5.65 -25.49
N THR A 326 19.40 -6.91 -25.25
CA THR A 326 18.51 -8.06 -25.48
C THR A 326 17.63 -8.38 -24.29
N ALA A 327 17.75 -7.59 -23.24
CA ALA A 327 16.93 -7.76 -22.04
C ALA A 327 15.44 -7.66 -22.41
N VAL A 328 14.78 -8.79 -22.33
CA VAL A 328 13.35 -8.95 -22.59
C VAL A 328 12.61 -8.69 -21.30
N GLY A 329 11.74 -7.75 -21.22
CA GLY A 329 10.96 -7.56 -20.01
C GLY A 329 10.85 -6.11 -19.57
N GLY A 330 10.89 -5.23 -20.51
CA GLY A 330 10.37 -3.90 -20.32
C GLY A 330 8.94 -3.95 -19.81
N ALA A 331 8.36 -2.82 -19.56
CA ALA A 331 6.96 -2.63 -19.20
C ALA A 331 6.03 -3.54 -20.00
N ASN A 332 4.87 -3.77 -19.51
CA ASN A 332 3.84 -4.63 -20.09
C ASN A 332 3.95 -4.77 -21.62
N PRO A 333 4.41 -5.92 -22.13
CA PRO A 333 4.62 -6.12 -23.54
C PRO A 333 3.43 -5.69 -24.39
N GLY A 334 3.67 -4.84 -25.39
CA GLY A 334 2.64 -4.35 -26.30
C GLY A 334 1.94 -3.08 -25.85
N GLN A 335 2.29 -2.50 -24.72
CA GLN A 335 1.71 -1.25 -24.21
C GLN A 335 2.62 -0.03 -24.40
N GLU A 336 3.88 -0.23 -24.70
CA GLU A 336 4.90 0.80 -24.82
C GLU A 336 4.56 1.87 -25.85
N THR A 337 3.99 1.45 -26.99
CA THR A 337 3.57 2.35 -28.06
C THR A 337 2.34 3.18 -27.69
N ALA A 338 1.45 2.64 -26.86
CA ALA A 338 0.26 3.34 -26.42
C ALA A 338 0.55 4.45 -25.40
N TRP A 339 1.68 4.38 -24.70
CA TRP A 339 2.06 5.35 -23.68
C TRP A 339 3.12 6.35 -24.13
N GLY A 340 3.51 6.31 -25.40
CA GLY A 340 4.53 7.17 -25.99
C GLY A 340 5.95 6.65 -25.75
N PRO A 341 6.96 7.47 -26.06
CA PRO A 341 8.35 7.07 -25.93
C PRO A 341 8.71 6.78 -24.47
N SER A 342 8.92 5.51 -24.16
CA SER A 342 9.32 5.03 -22.85
C SER A 342 10.46 4.03 -23.02
N GLY A 343 10.92 3.46 -21.92
CA GLY A 343 11.82 2.32 -22.00
C GLY A 343 11.21 1.23 -22.88
N THR A 344 11.96 0.76 -23.84
CA THR A 344 11.55 -0.32 -24.72
C THR A 344 12.01 -1.66 -24.19
N ARG A 345 11.62 -2.76 -24.84
CA ARG A 345 12.08 -4.09 -24.47
C ARG A 345 13.60 -4.28 -24.63
N GLU A 346 14.20 -3.51 -25.51
CA GLU A 346 15.64 -3.51 -25.74
C GLU A 346 16.42 -2.78 -24.63
N LYS A 347 15.73 -1.99 -23.81
CA LYS A 347 16.30 -1.31 -22.66
C LYS A 347 15.74 -1.90 -21.38
N PRO A 348 16.57 -2.64 -20.62
CA PRO A 348 16.11 -3.34 -19.44
C PRO A 348 15.59 -2.37 -18.38
N THR A 349 14.67 -2.85 -17.57
CA THR A 349 14.24 -2.12 -16.37
C THR A 349 15.28 -2.27 -15.26
N GLY A 350 15.25 -1.35 -14.32
CA GLY A 350 16.17 -1.37 -13.18
C GLY A 350 15.48 -0.84 -11.93
N LEU A 351 16.18 -0.96 -10.81
CA LEU A 351 15.87 -0.27 -9.57
C LEU A 351 16.78 0.96 -9.48
N ALA A 352 16.15 2.13 -9.47
CA ALA A 352 16.84 3.40 -9.30
C ALA A 352 16.60 3.98 -7.92
N ILE A 353 17.56 4.73 -7.42
CA ILE A 353 17.49 5.44 -6.15
C ILE A 353 17.93 6.88 -6.39
N VAL A 354 17.12 7.83 -5.96
CA VAL A 354 17.43 9.27 -5.99
C VAL A 354 17.62 9.78 -4.58
N ASN A 355 18.71 10.53 -4.39
CA ASN A 355 18.92 11.26 -3.15
C ASN A 355 18.10 12.56 -3.16
N LEU A 356 17.23 12.76 -2.17
CA LEU A 356 16.36 13.94 -2.00
C LEU A 356 17.14 15.25 -1.86
N ARG A 357 18.38 15.21 -1.35
CA ARG A 357 19.20 16.39 -1.09
C ARG A 357 20.02 16.77 -2.31
N THR A 358 20.76 15.80 -2.85
CA THR A 358 21.67 16.05 -3.99
C THR A 358 21.00 15.92 -5.35
N ARG A 359 19.83 15.25 -5.41
CA ARG A 359 19.09 14.91 -6.64
C ARG A 359 19.86 13.93 -7.56
N GLN A 360 20.93 13.36 -7.07
CA GLN A 360 21.67 12.35 -7.82
C GLN A 360 20.90 11.04 -7.86
N MET A 361 20.77 10.48 -9.05
CA MET A 361 20.16 9.19 -9.28
C MET A 361 21.24 8.14 -9.51
N THR A 362 21.10 7.00 -8.87
CA THR A 362 21.89 5.80 -9.11
C THR A 362 20.99 4.64 -9.49
N ILE A 363 21.42 3.80 -10.43
CA ILE A 363 20.74 2.55 -10.74
C ILE A 363 21.49 1.43 -10.02
N THR A 364 20.80 0.72 -9.13
CA THR A 364 21.43 -0.23 -8.21
C THR A 364 21.16 -1.70 -8.56
N GLY A 365 20.14 -1.98 -9.37
CA GLY A 365 19.82 -3.34 -9.78
C GLY A 365 19.18 -3.40 -11.15
N GLN A 366 19.47 -4.47 -11.88
CA GLN A 366 18.94 -4.77 -13.20
C GLN A 366 18.91 -6.28 -13.38
N THR A 367 17.76 -6.85 -13.74
CA THR A 367 17.65 -8.30 -13.89
C THR A 367 18.47 -8.80 -15.07
N PRO A 368 19.23 -9.90 -14.91
CA PRO A 368 20.05 -10.45 -16.00
C PRO A 368 19.24 -10.91 -17.21
N THR A 369 18.00 -11.34 -16.97
CA THR A 369 17.08 -11.86 -17.99
C THR A 369 16.28 -10.77 -18.69
N GLY A 370 16.38 -9.51 -18.23
CA GLY A 370 15.61 -8.40 -18.75
C GLY A 370 14.12 -8.45 -18.44
N SER A 371 13.69 -9.31 -17.50
CA SER A 371 12.30 -9.29 -17.02
C SER A 371 11.94 -7.97 -16.31
N GLY A 372 12.96 -7.23 -15.86
CA GLY A 372 12.82 -5.93 -15.22
C GLY A 372 12.37 -6.01 -13.77
N LEU A 373 12.43 -4.87 -13.07
CA LEU A 373 11.89 -4.70 -11.72
C LEU A 373 10.68 -3.77 -11.79
N TRP A 374 9.62 -4.10 -11.04
CA TRP A 374 8.35 -3.39 -11.13
C TRP A 374 7.99 -2.65 -9.84
N HIS A 375 7.80 -3.34 -8.71
CA HIS A 375 7.68 -2.69 -7.41
C HIS A 375 8.99 -2.83 -6.66
N VAL A 376 9.40 -1.77 -6.01
CA VAL A 376 10.73 -1.68 -5.42
C VAL A 376 10.66 -1.09 -4.02
N HIS A 377 11.63 -1.47 -3.17
CA HIS A 377 11.81 -0.89 -1.85
C HIS A 377 13.28 -0.98 -1.43
N GLY A 378 13.65 -0.30 -0.34
CA GLY A 378 14.99 -0.37 0.25
C GLY A 378 14.97 -0.64 1.74
N SER A 379 16.06 -1.18 2.26
CA SER A 379 16.24 -1.34 3.70
C SER A 379 16.47 0.03 4.37
N PRO A 380 16.00 0.25 5.62
CA PRO A 380 16.10 1.54 6.30
C PRO A 380 17.54 2.03 6.53
N ASP A 381 18.50 1.09 6.61
CA ASP A 381 19.94 1.37 6.71
C ASP A 381 20.57 1.75 5.36
N GLY A 382 19.80 1.71 4.27
CA GLY A 382 20.27 2.02 2.92
C GLY A 382 21.17 0.98 2.29
N ARG A 383 21.36 -0.19 2.90
CA ARG A 383 22.27 -1.21 2.39
C ARG A 383 21.68 -2.07 1.30
N PHE A 384 20.46 -2.54 1.49
CA PHE A 384 19.80 -3.43 0.57
C PHE A 384 18.68 -2.73 -0.19
N ALA A 385 18.38 -3.26 -1.36
CA ALA A 385 17.17 -2.97 -2.10
C ALA A 385 16.49 -4.27 -2.50
N VAL A 386 15.19 -4.23 -2.76
CA VAL A 386 14.40 -5.37 -3.20
C VAL A 386 13.44 -4.93 -4.28
N GLY A 387 13.21 -5.80 -5.25
CA GLY A 387 12.19 -5.58 -6.27
C GLY A 387 11.55 -6.88 -6.73
N ASP A 388 10.28 -6.80 -7.13
CA ASP A 388 9.64 -7.88 -7.87
C ASP A 388 9.79 -7.65 -9.38
N ASP A 389 9.86 -8.73 -10.15
CA ASP A 389 9.87 -8.68 -11.60
C ASP A 389 8.47 -8.95 -12.20
N PHE A 390 8.36 -8.88 -13.52
CA PHE A 390 7.10 -9.14 -14.22
C PHE A 390 6.63 -10.60 -14.14
N SER A 391 7.54 -11.54 -13.81
CA SER A 391 7.20 -12.92 -13.49
C SER A 391 6.85 -13.12 -12.02
N ARG A 392 6.85 -12.03 -11.24
CA ARG A 392 6.56 -11.98 -9.79
C ARG A 392 7.60 -12.69 -8.94
N SER A 393 8.81 -12.82 -9.45
CA SER A 393 9.96 -13.25 -8.67
C SER A 393 10.57 -12.06 -7.90
N LEU A 394 11.11 -12.31 -6.72
CA LEU A 394 11.76 -11.29 -5.92
C LEU A 394 13.27 -11.38 -6.04
N TYR A 395 13.89 -10.23 -6.18
CA TYR A 395 15.35 -10.07 -6.19
C TYR A 395 15.78 -9.17 -5.05
N LEU A 396 16.72 -9.66 -4.25
CA LEU A 396 17.43 -8.89 -3.23
C LEU A 396 18.72 -8.35 -3.84
N ILE A 397 19.03 -7.08 -3.58
CA ILE A 397 20.17 -6.36 -4.16
C ILE A 397 21.03 -5.81 -3.03
N ASP A 398 22.31 -6.15 -3.00
CA ASP A 398 23.30 -5.48 -2.16
C ASP A 398 23.80 -4.22 -2.91
N ARG A 399 23.44 -3.05 -2.40
CA ARG A 399 23.76 -1.77 -3.05
C ARG A 399 25.25 -1.43 -3.07
N GLN A 400 26.04 -1.99 -2.16
CA GLN A 400 27.49 -1.78 -2.09
C GLN A 400 28.22 -2.63 -3.12
N THR A 401 27.90 -3.92 -3.18
CA THR A 401 28.57 -4.86 -4.10
C THR A 401 27.89 -4.92 -5.48
N ARG A 402 26.66 -4.44 -5.59
CA ARG A 402 25.76 -4.55 -6.75
C ARG A 402 25.36 -6.00 -7.08
N GLU A 403 25.59 -6.91 -6.15
CA GLU A 403 25.11 -8.29 -6.29
C GLU A 403 23.59 -8.34 -6.23
N MET A 404 23.01 -9.10 -7.14
CA MET A 404 21.58 -9.43 -7.13
C MET A 404 21.40 -10.91 -6.89
N ARG A 405 20.51 -11.27 -5.97
CA ARG A 405 20.14 -12.65 -5.70
C ARG A 405 18.64 -12.83 -5.93
N LEU A 406 18.29 -13.85 -6.72
CA LEU A 406 16.92 -14.35 -6.77
C LEU A 406 16.55 -14.88 -5.38
N LEU A 407 15.58 -14.20 -4.72
CA LEU A 407 15.22 -14.50 -3.34
C LEU A 407 14.08 -15.49 -3.25
N THR A 408 13.04 -15.32 -4.08
CA THR A 408 11.89 -16.23 -4.12
C THR A 408 11.14 -16.13 -5.44
N THR A 409 10.40 -17.19 -5.79
CA THR A 409 9.65 -17.36 -7.03
C THR A 409 8.25 -17.93 -6.76
N GLY A 410 7.53 -18.31 -7.82
CA GLY A 410 6.30 -19.08 -7.68
C GLY A 410 5.07 -18.34 -7.16
N HIS A 411 5.11 -17.01 -7.13
CA HIS A 411 4.01 -16.18 -6.62
C HIS A 411 2.81 -16.09 -7.57
N LYS A 412 2.80 -16.88 -8.64
CA LYS A 412 1.80 -17.04 -9.69
C LYS A 412 1.52 -15.78 -10.49
N ALA A 413 1.76 -15.84 -11.79
CA ALA A 413 1.47 -14.75 -12.73
C ALA A 413 -0.02 -14.39 -12.80
N THR A 414 -0.91 -15.33 -12.45
CA THR A 414 -2.37 -15.15 -12.40
C THR A 414 -2.87 -14.46 -11.14
N ALA A 415 -2.00 -14.23 -10.14
CA ALA A 415 -2.36 -13.55 -8.89
C ALA A 415 -3.07 -12.22 -9.16
N ALA A 416 -3.96 -11.81 -8.26
CA ALA A 416 -4.74 -10.58 -8.41
C ALA A 416 -3.87 -9.33 -8.54
N ASP A 417 -2.66 -9.37 -7.96
CA ASP A 417 -1.71 -8.26 -7.98
C ASP A 417 -0.26 -8.77 -7.85
N HIS A 418 0.69 -7.89 -7.91
CA HIS A 418 2.12 -8.14 -7.70
C HIS A 418 2.48 -8.36 -6.23
N PRO A 419 3.68 -8.92 -5.92
CA PRO A 419 4.15 -9.13 -4.55
C PRO A 419 4.33 -7.87 -3.71
N HIS A 420 4.67 -6.73 -4.30
CA HIS A 420 4.84 -5.44 -3.62
C HIS A 420 5.81 -5.51 -2.42
N PRO A 421 7.08 -5.87 -2.61
CA PRO A 421 8.00 -6.08 -1.50
C PRO A 421 8.21 -4.81 -0.68
N THR A 422 8.27 -4.96 0.65
CA THR A 422 8.53 -3.85 1.58
C THR A 422 9.38 -4.35 2.73
N PHE A 423 10.50 -3.70 3.02
CA PHE A 423 11.35 -4.06 4.16
C PHE A 423 10.67 -3.76 5.50
N SER A 424 10.98 -4.59 6.50
CA SER A 424 10.71 -4.30 7.90
C SER A 424 11.58 -3.14 8.40
N THR A 425 11.16 -2.52 9.50
CA THR A 425 11.86 -1.39 10.12
C THR A 425 13.27 -1.75 10.60
N ASP A 426 13.54 -3.02 10.91
CA ASP A 426 14.85 -3.54 11.28
C ASP A 426 15.70 -4.00 10.06
N GLY A 427 15.16 -3.91 8.84
CA GLY A 427 15.83 -4.30 7.61
C GLY A 427 16.09 -5.80 7.42
N LYS A 428 15.59 -6.66 8.33
CA LYS A 428 15.90 -8.09 8.33
C LYS A 428 14.87 -8.96 7.61
N LYS A 429 13.74 -8.39 7.27
CA LYS A 429 12.61 -9.11 6.67
C LYS A 429 11.99 -8.27 5.56
N ILE A 430 11.34 -8.95 4.65
CA ILE A 430 10.59 -8.35 3.54
C ILE A 430 9.16 -8.89 3.60
N GLN A 431 8.18 -8.01 3.71
CA GLN A 431 6.79 -8.38 3.55
C GLN A 431 6.40 -8.36 2.10
N ILE A 432 5.66 -9.38 1.67
CA ILE A 432 5.02 -9.45 0.36
C ILE A 432 3.58 -9.92 0.49
N GLN A 433 2.85 -9.83 -0.61
CA GLN A 433 1.61 -10.56 -0.83
C GLN A 433 1.81 -11.58 -1.94
N SER A 434 1.19 -12.76 -1.82
CA SER A 434 1.45 -13.87 -2.74
C SER A 434 0.26 -14.80 -2.92
N ALA A 435 0.00 -15.23 -4.14
CA ALA A 435 -0.97 -16.27 -4.44
C ALA A 435 -0.35 -17.67 -4.50
N MET A 436 0.88 -17.88 -4.03
CA MET A 436 1.60 -19.15 -4.09
C MET A 436 0.77 -20.31 -3.49
N LEU A 437 0.13 -20.08 -2.34
CA LEU A 437 -0.66 -21.09 -1.64
C LEU A 437 -2.11 -21.18 -2.14
N SER A 438 -2.56 -20.27 -2.94
CA SER A 438 -3.95 -20.17 -3.35
C SER A 438 -4.30 -21.22 -4.41
N ALA A 439 -5.35 -21.98 -4.16
CA ALA A 439 -5.86 -22.97 -5.12
C ALA A 439 -6.46 -22.32 -6.37
N ASP A 440 -7.07 -21.13 -6.24
CA ASP A 440 -7.64 -20.37 -7.36
C ASP A 440 -6.58 -19.64 -8.20
N GLY A 441 -5.32 -19.64 -7.75
CA GLY A 441 -4.21 -18.98 -8.39
C GLY A 441 -4.27 -17.45 -8.39
N ARG A 442 -5.23 -16.83 -7.69
CA ARG A 442 -5.51 -15.38 -7.69
C ARG A 442 -5.52 -14.75 -6.30
N SER A 443 -6.17 -15.40 -5.34
CA SER A 443 -6.29 -14.88 -3.97
C SER A 443 -4.94 -14.75 -3.32
N MET A 444 -4.65 -13.57 -2.78
CA MET A 444 -3.36 -13.26 -2.18
C MET A 444 -3.36 -13.60 -0.69
N ASN A 445 -2.18 -13.88 -0.18
CA ASN A 445 -1.90 -14.10 1.24
C ASN A 445 -0.74 -13.20 1.68
N ILE A 446 -0.70 -12.83 2.95
CA ILE A 446 0.39 -12.05 3.54
C ILE A 446 1.55 -13.00 3.86
N CYS A 447 2.74 -12.66 3.39
CA CYS A 447 3.93 -13.48 3.52
C CYS A 447 5.14 -12.64 3.93
N ILE A 448 5.99 -13.21 4.78
CA ILE A 448 7.29 -12.68 5.19
C ILE A 448 8.39 -13.51 4.54
N VAL A 449 9.35 -12.84 3.96
CA VAL A 449 10.57 -13.41 3.38
C VAL A 449 11.75 -12.89 4.20
N PRO A 450 12.48 -13.74 4.93
CA PRO A 450 13.67 -13.34 5.66
C PRO A 450 14.77 -12.87 4.71
N VAL A 451 15.51 -11.84 5.09
CA VAL A 451 16.78 -11.52 4.42
C VAL A 451 17.79 -12.61 4.78
N PRO A 452 18.52 -13.20 3.81
CA PRO A 452 19.47 -14.27 4.08
C PRO A 452 20.55 -13.87 5.10
N GLU A 453 20.82 -14.73 6.07
CA GLU A 453 21.77 -14.45 7.14
C GLU A 453 23.21 -14.15 6.65
N ASP A 454 23.61 -14.83 5.57
CA ASP A 454 24.93 -14.58 4.96
C ASP A 454 25.05 -13.16 4.41
N TRP A 455 23.92 -12.55 3.97
CA TRP A 455 23.88 -11.16 3.54
C TRP A 455 23.88 -10.19 4.73
N LEU A 456 23.11 -10.49 5.77
CA LEU A 456 23.08 -9.66 6.99
C LEU A 456 24.47 -9.57 7.67
N LYS A 457 25.27 -10.65 7.60
CA LYS A 457 26.60 -10.71 8.20
C LYS A 457 27.68 -9.94 7.43
N ARG A 458 27.51 -9.69 6.12
CA ARG A 458 28.50 -8.98 5.26
C ARG A 458 28.89 -7.57 5.74
N GLY A 459 28.14 -6.95 6.63
CA GLY A 459 28.38 -5.58 7.13
C GLY A 459 28.93 -5.50 8.55
N SER A 460 29.01 -6.60 9.26
CA SER A 460 29.45 -6.64 10.65
C SER A 460 30.97 -6.82 10.81
N GLU A 461 31.70 -6.99 9.71
CA GLU A 461 33.16 -7.22 9.73
C GLU A 461 34.00 -5.97 9.39
N LYS A 462 33.44 -4.74 9.61
CA LYS A 462 34.21 -3.51 9.45
C LYS A 462 34.33 -2.76 10.77
#